data_d50a750ef52a3f0bd8420122aeb2207b
#
_entry.id   d50a750ef52a3f0bd8420122aeb2207b
#
_cell.length_a   1.000
_cell.length_b   1.000
_cell.length_c   1.000
_cell.angle_alpha   90.00
_cell.angle_beta   90.00
_cell.angle_gamma   90.00
#
_symmetry.space_group_name_H-M   'P 1'
#
loop_
_entity.id
_entity.type
_entity.pdbx_description
1 polymer ?
#
loop_
_entity_poly.entity_id
_entity_poly.type
_entity_poly.pdbx_seq_one_letter_code
_entity_poly.pdbx_strand_id
1 'polypeptide(L)'
;FYYSHKIEGDLKCLVLIPDYAVTTQKARNTLPGYYPKRDVSYNIAHASLLVASMVSGNYENLLCAIDDRVHEPYRKIFIDGYQKLYNKLKSYGALGTFISGSGPTLASIIEADDAESFLEDIKEYTVDDNYFVYSTPFL
;
A
#
# COMPACT_ATOMS: atom_id res chain seq x y z
N PHE A 1 6.72 1.45 -24.52
CA PHE A 1 5.25 1.37 -24.56
C PHE A 1 4.70 1.83 -23.22
N TYR A 2 3.64 2.62 -23.24
CA TYR A 2 2.90 3.01 -22.04
C TYR A 2 1.39 3.02 -22.34
N TYR A 3 0.59 2.85 -21.30
CA TYR A 3 -0.85 3.02 -21.34
C TYR A 3 -1.20 4.03 -20.23
N SER A 4 -2.00 5.03 -20.58
CA SER A 4 -2.51 6.02 -19.63
C SER A 4 -4.02 5.87 -19.55
N HIS A 5 -4.55 5.79 -18.33
CA HIS A 5 -5.97 5.72 -18.06
C HIS A 5 -6.33 6.73 -16.97
N LYS A 6 -7.39 7.49 -17.20
CA LYS A 6 -7.90 8.38 -16.17
C LYS A 6 -8.70 7.57 -15.17
N ILE A 7 -8.32 7.63 -13.90
CA ILE A 7 -9.07 7.00 -12.84
C ILE A 7 -10.45 7.65 -12.73
N GLU A 8 -11.49 6.84 -12.77
CA GLU A 8 -12.86 7.28 -12.53
C GLU A 8 -13.16 7.18 -11.03
N GLY A 9 -13.91 8.16 -10.51
CA GLY A 9 -14.22 8.26 -9.08
C GLY A 9 -13.21 9.08 -8.29
N ASP A 10 -13.51 9.28 -7.05
CA ASP A 10 -12.77 10.19 -6.17
C ASP A 10 -11.95 9.37 -5.16
N LEU A 11 -10.78 8.90 -5.60
CA LEU A 11 -9.84 8.18 -4.76
C LEU A 11 -8.77 9.12 -4.23
N LYS A 12 -8.33 8.86 -3.00
CA LYS A 12 -7.15 9.48 -2.40
C LYS A 12 -6.15 8.43 -1.96
N CYS A 13 -4.90 8.85 -1.91
CA CYS A 13 -3.82 8.06 -1.32
C CYS A 13 -3.48 8.65 0.05
N LEU A 14 -3.61 7.85 1.09
CA LEU A 14 -3.09 8.14 2.41
C LEU A 14 -1.66 7.64 2.50
N VAL A 15 -0.74 8.48 2.94
CA VAL A 15 0.69 8.16 3.00
C VAL A 15 1.17 8.29 4.45
N LEU A 16 1.81 7.24 4.96
CA LEU A 16 2.41 7.19 6.29
C LEU A 16 3.92 7.07 6.15
N ILE A 17 4.64 8.11 6.53
CA ILE A 17 6.11 8.19 6.44
C ILE A 17 6.66 8.13 7.86
N PRO A 18 7.39 7.07 8.25
CA PRO A 18 8.08 7.06 9.54
C PRO A 18 9.28 8.02 9.54
N ASP A 19 9.75 8.41 10.72
CA ASP A 19 10.88 9.33 10.91
C ASP A 19 12.27 8.70 10.66
N TYR A 20 12.29 7.43 10.23
CA TYR A 20 13.50 6.72 9.85
C TYR A 20 13.48 6.29 8.38
N ALA A 21 14.67 6.00 7.84
CA ALA A 21 14.83 5.60 6.45
C ALA A 21 15.43 4.20 6.30
N VAL A 22 14.99 3.49 5.27
CA VAL A 22 15.59 2.23 4.81
C VAL A 22 16.19 2.44 3.44
N THR A 23 17.48 2.14 3.29
CA THR A 23 18.14 2.29 1.98
C THR A 23 17.57 1.28 0.98
N THR A 24 17.43 1.69 -0.28
CA THR A 24 16.98 0.81 -1.37
C THR A 24 17.87 -0.43 -1.49
N GLN A 25 19.18 -0.29 -1.24
CA GLN A 25 20.11 -1.41 -1.25
C GLN A 25 19.80 -2.43 -0.15
N LYS A 26 19.53 -1.98 1.07
CA LYS A 26 19.13 -2.86 2.20
C LYS A 26 17.83 -3.60 1.87
N ALA A 27 16.83 -2.88 1.36
CA ALA A 27 15.55 -3.47 0.98
C ALA A 27 15.68 -4.49 -0.18
N ARG A 28 16.59 -4.25 -1.14
CA ARG A 28 16.87 -5.21 -2.24
C ARG A 28 17.60 -6.45 -1.74
N ASN A 29 18.57 -6.29 -0.85
CA ASN A 29 19.37 -7.41 -0.33
C ASN A 29 18.54 -8.38 0.55
N THR A 30 17.34 -7.98 0.97
CA THR A 30 16.43 -8.83 1.75
C THR A 30 15.66 -9.81 0.88
N LEU A 31 15.57 -9.52 -0.43
CA LEU A 31 14.83 -10.36 -1.36
C LEU A 31 15.61 -11.66 -1.64
N PRO A 32 14.92 -12.82 -1.75
CA PRO A 32 15.56 -14.08 -2.10
C PRO A 32 16.06 -14.08 -3.55
N GLY A 33 17.04 -14.91 -3.87
CA GLY A 33 17.53 -15.06 -5.22
C GLY A 33 16.55 -15.73 -6.21
N TYR A 34 15.53 -16.44 -5.69
CA TYR A 34 14.46 -17.07 -6.47
C TYR A 34 13.21 -17.23 -5.63
N TYR A 35 12.06 -17.38 -6.31
CA TYR A 35 10.74 -17.48 -5.70
C TYR A 35 10.06 -18.79 -6.09
N PRO A 36 9.23 -19.37 -5.21
CA PRO A 36 8.36 -20.48 -5.57
C PRO A 36 7.45 -20.11 -6.74
N LYS A 37 7.28 -21.02 -7.70
CA LYS A 37 6.43 -20.81 -8.89
C LYS A 37 5.02 -20.33 -8.52
N ARG A 38 4.45 -20.84 -7.42
CA ARG A 38 3.11 -20.47 -6.94
C ARG A 38 3.05 -18.98 -6.57
N ASP A 39 4.10 -18.43 -5.95
CA ASP A 39 4.11 -17.03 -5.49
C ASP A 39 4.32 -16.08 -6.68
N VAL A 40 5.11 -16.48 -7.66
CA VAL A 40 5.24 -15.74 -8.94
C VAL A 40 3.91 -15.71 -9.69
N SER A 41 3.24 -16.87 -9.84
CA SER A 41 1.92 -16.94 -10.50
C SER A 41 0.86 -16.12 -9.75
N TYR A 42 0.91 -16.13 -8.43
CA TYR A 42 0.05 -15.32 -7.57
C TYR A 42 0.24 -13.83 -7.86
N ASN A 43 1.47 -13.31 -7.80
CA ASN A 43 1.73 -11.90 -8.06
C ASN A 43 1.35 -11.46 -9.47
N ILE A 44 1.54 -12.31 -10.50
CA ILE A 44 1.11 -11.99 -11.87
C ILE A 44 -0.41 -11.85 -11.93
N ALA A 45 -1.16 -12.77 -11.31
CA ALA A 45 -2.61 -12.72 -11.28
C ALA A 45 -3.12 -11.48 -10.53
N HIS A 46 -2.51 -11.14 -9.39
CA HIS A 46 -2.88 -9.98 -8.58
C HIS A 46 -2.53 -8.65 -9.27
N ALA A 47 -1.37 -8.56 -9.92
CA ALA A 47 -1.02 -7.38 -10.74
C ALA A 47 -2.01 -7.18 -11.90
N SER A 48 -2.45 -8.26 -12.55
CA SER A 48 -3.47 -8.20 -13.61
C SER A 48 -4.83 -7.77 -13.06
N LEU A 49 -5.23 -8.29 -11.89
CA LEU A 49 -6.45 -7.90 -11.21
C LEU A 49 -6.40 -6.42 -10.78
N LEU A 50 -5.26 -5.94 -10.28
CA LEU A 50 -5.07 -4.54 -9.91
C LEU A 50 -5.33 -3.62 -11.10
N VAL A 51 -4.69 -3.90 -12.26
CA VAL A 51 -4.90 -3.11 -13.47
C VAL A 51 -6.36 -3.17 -13.92
N ALA A 52 -6.96 -4.36 -13.96
CA ALA A 52 -8.36 -4.52 -14.34
C ALA A 52 -9.31 -3.73 -13.42
N SER A 53 -9.07 -3.77 -12.10
CA SER A 53 -9.87 -3.04 -11.10
C SER A 53 -9.77 -1.54 -11.27
N MET A 54 -8.56 -1.02 -11.48
CA MET A 54 -8.32 0.41 -11.70
C MET A 54 -8.96 0.91 -13.01
N VAL A 55 -8.88 0.12 -14.08
CA VAL A 55 -9.44 0.49 -15.40
C VAL A 55 -10.97 0.38 -15.43
N SER A 56 -11.55 -0.58 -14.71
CA SER A 56 -13.01 -0.79 -14.67
C SER A 56 -13.73 0.03 -13.61
N GLY A 57 -13.02 0.72 -12.71
CA GLY A 57 -13.60 1.39 -11.56
C GLY A 57 -14.13 0.45 -10.47
N ASN A 58 -13.81 -0.85 -10.54
CA ASN A 58 -14.23 -1.82 -9.52
C ASN A 58 -13.20 -1.88 -8.38
N TYR A 59 -13.26 -0.88 -7.50
CA TYR A 59 -12.27 -0.69 -6.43
C TYR A 59 -12.42 -1.65 -5.24
N GLU A 60 -13.54 -2.35 -5.11
CA GLU A 60 -13.74 -3.38 -4.08
C GLU A 60 -12.71 -4.51 -4.16
N ASN A 61 -12.17 -4.75 -5.36
CA ASN A 61 -11.14 -5.77 -5.57
C ASN A 61 -9.74 -5.34 -5.11
N LEU A 62 -9.49 -4.06 -4.84
CA LEU A 62 -8.14 -3.53 -4.54
C LEU A 62 -7.54 -4.17 -3.30
N LEU A 63 -8.35 -4.44 -2.27
CA LEU A 63 -7.87 -5.10 -1.05
C LEU A 63 -7.24 -6.47 -1.34
N CYS A 64 -7.79 -7.21 -2.29
CA CYS A 64 -7.22 -8.46 -2.75
C CYS A 64 -6.09 -8.23 -3.76
N ALA A 65 -6.31 -7.35 -4.73
CA ALA A 65 -5.41 -7.16 -5.86
C ALA A 65 -4.01 -6.62 -5.48
N ILE A 66 -3.91 -5.88 -4.36
CA ILE A 66 -2.65 -5.30 -3.86
C ILE A 66 -1.80 -6.33 -3.10
N ASP A 67 -2.35 -7.47 -2.70
CA ASP A 67 -1.61 -8.48 -1.93
C ASP A 67 -0.38 -8.98 -2.71
N ASP A 68 0.78 -8.93 -2.05
CA ASP A 68 2.10 -9.21 -2.65
C ASP A 68 2.83 -10.32 -1.88
N ARG A 69 3.30 -11.34 -2.60
CA ARG A 69 4.10 -12.44 -2.05
C ARG A 69 5.58 -12.40 -2.44
N VAL A 70 5.96 -11.41 -3.25
CA VAL A 70 7.32 -11.31 -3.83
C VAL A 70 8.17 -10.26 -3.14
N HIS A 71 7.60 -9.15 -2.68
CA HIS A 71 8.36 -8.07 -2.04
C HIS A 71 7.93 -7.81 -0.60
N GLU A 72 6.64 -7.64 -0.37
CA GLU A 72 6.09 -7.23 0.92
C GLU A 72 6.47 -8.17 2.07
N PRO A 73 6.40 -9.51 1.97
CA PRO A 73 6.77 -10.41 3.06
C PRO A 73 8.20 -10.21 3.58
N TYR A 74 9.10 -9.76 2.70
CA TYR A 74 10.51 -9.53 3.01
C TYR A 74 10.80 -8.11 3.47
N ARG A 75 10.03 -7.12 3.03
CA ARG A 75 10.26 -5.69 3.33
C ARG A 75 9.54 -5.20 4.57
N LYS A 76 8.39 -5.79 4.91
CA LYS A 76 7.61 -5.41 6.11
C LYS A 76 8.37 -5.52 7.42
N ILE A 77 9.45 -6.31 7.47
CA ILE A 77 10.32 -6.41 8.65
C ILE A 77 11.04 -5.10 9.00
N PHE A 78 11.12 -4.16 8.04
CA PHE A 78 11.71 -2.84 8.24
C PHE A 78 10.70 -1.78 8.66
N ILE A 79 9.45 -2.15 8.88
CA ILE A 79 8.38 -1.24 9.27
C ILE A 79 7.90 -1.66 10.66
N ASP A 80 8.27 -0.86 11.64
CA ASP A 80 7.87 -1.12 13.02
C ASP A 80 6.34 -1.09 13.15
N GLY A 81 5.80 -2.11 13.80
CA GLY A 81 4.34 -2.23 13.95
C GLY A 81 3.55 -2.50 12.66
N TYR A 82 4.21 -2.89 11.54
CA TYR A 82 3.56 -3.09 10.24
C TYR A 82 2.19 -3.77 10.31
N GLN A 83 2.09 -4.94 10.96
CA GLN A 83 0.82 -5.69 10.99
C GLN A 83 -0.28 -4.94 11.75
N LYS A 84 0.10 -4.22 12.79
CA LYS A 84 -0.83 -3.42 13.60
C LYS A 84 -1.36 -2.23 12.78
N LEU A 85 -0.46 -1.51 12.08
CA LEU A 85 -0.81 -0.43 11.17
C LEU A 85 -1.69 -0.92 10.01
N TYR A 86 -1.29 -1.99 9.34
CA TYR A 86 -2.05 -2.61 8.25
C TYR A 86 -3.48 -2.96 8.67
N ASN A 87 -3.62 -3.65 9.80
CA ASN A 87 -4.94 -4.02 10.32
C ASN A 87 -5.79 -2.80 10.68
N LYS A 88 -5.16 -1.76 11.21
CA LYS A 88 -5.84 -0.51 11.58
C LYS A 88 -6.34 0.22 10.33
N LEU A 89 -5.49 0.40 9.32
CA LEU A 89 -5.86 1.00 8.04
C LEU A 89 -7.03 0.25 7.37
N LYS A 90 -6.94 -1.08 7.37
CA LYS A 90 -8.02 -1.94 6.87
C LYS A 90 -9.32 -1.77 7.66
N SER A 91 -9.26 -1.67 8.98
CA SER A 91 -10.46 -1.52 9.84
C SER A 91 -11.16 -0.18 9.65
N TYR A 92 -10.45 0.84 9.16
CA TYR A 92 -11.01 2.14 8.81
C TYR A 92 -11.55 2.20 7.37
N GLY A 93 -11.45 1.13 6.59
CA GLY A 93 -12.02 1.08 5.25
C GLY A 93 -11.02 1.31 4.12
N ALA A 94 -9.70 1.19 4.37
CA ALA A 94 -8.73 1.24 3.28
C ALA A 94 -9.06 0.19 2.21
N LEU A 95 -9.21 0.63 0.97
CA LEU A 95 -9.45 -0.22 -0.20
C LEU A 95 -8.22 -1.07 -0.55
N GLY A 96 -7.03 -0.63 -0.14
CA GLY A 96 -5.79 -1.38 -0.27
C GLY A 96 -4.64 -0.66 0.41
N THR A 97 -3.72 -1.40 1.03
CA THR A 97 -2.54 -0.88 1.71
C THR A 97 -1.31 -1.61 1.22
N PHE A 98 -0.25 -0.89 0.92
CA PHE A 98 0.98 -1.44 0.37
C PHE A 98 2.22 -0.66 0.82
N ILE A 99 3.38 -1.29 0.71
CA ILE A 99 4.68 -0.63 0.94
C ILE A 99 5.01 0.24 -0.28
N SER A 100 5.18 1.54 -0.07
CA SER A 100 5.58 2.47 -1.13
C SER A 100 7.05 2.25 -1.50
N GLY A 101 7.31 1.79 -2.72
CA GLY A 101 8.65 1.54 -3.25
C GLY A 101 9.44 0.53 -2.42
N SER A 102 10.59 0.92 -1.88
CA SER A 102 11.42 0.07 -1.01
C SER A 102 10.95 0.06 0.46
N GLY A 103 10.02 0.89 0.84
CA GLY A 103 9.65 1.20 2.22
C GLY A 103 10.64 2.20 2.86
N PRO A 104 10.47 2.53 4.14
CA PRO A 104 9.48 2.03 5.08
C PRO A 104 8.11 2.71 4.99
N THR A 105 7.92 3.62 4.05
CA THR A 105 6.65 4.32 3.82
C THR A 105 5.54 3.34 3.45
N LEU A 106 4.37 3.48 4.10
CA LEU A 106 3.14 2.81 3.72
C LEU A 106 2.24 3.76 2.94
N ALA A 107 1.50 3.21 1.98
CA ALA A 107 0.47 3.92 1.27
C ALA A 107 -0.84 3.12 1.29
N SER A 108 -1.95 3.82 1.39
CA SER A 108 -3.29 3.22 1.37
C SER A 108 -4.18 3.96 0.39
N ILE A 109 -4.94 3.23 -0.40
CA ILE A 109 -5.98 3.77 -1.26
C ILE A 109 -7.26 3.86 -0.43
N ILE A 110 -7.91 5.01 -0.44
CA ILE A 110 -9.14 5.31 0.30
C ILE A 110 -10.13 6.06 -0.60
N GLU A 111 -11.41 6.01 -0.28
CA GLU A 111 -12.40 6.89 -0.89
C GLU A 111 -12.22 8.32 -0.38
N ALA A 112 -12.49 9.31 -1.23
CA ALA A 112 -12.22 10.71 -0.90
C ALA A 112 -13.19 11.25 0.16
N ASP A 113 -14.41 10.76 0.18
CA ASP A 113 -15.44 11.20 1.14
C ASP A 113 -15.02 10.90 2.58
N ASP A 114 -14.29 9.81 2.80
CA ASP A 114 -13.83 9.38 4.13
C ASP A 114 -12.44 9.92 4.48
N ALA A 115 -11.77 10.61 3.55
CA ALA A 115 -10.35 10.91 3.65
C ALA A 115 -9.96 11.80 4.84
N GLU A 116 -10.79 12.76 5.22
CA GLU A 116 -10.49 13.68 6.33
C GLU A 116 -10.60 12.97 7.67
N SER A 117 -11.71 12.26 7.91
CA SER A 117 -11.90 11.50 9.14
C SER A 117 -10.86 10.39 9.27
N PHE A 118 -10.58 9.69 8.18
CA PHE A 118 -9.55 8.66 8.12
C PHE A 118 -8.16 9.22 8.45
N LEU A 119 -7.83 10.39 7.91
CA LEU A 119 -6.56 11.05 8.17
C LEU A 119 -6.40 11.46 9.64
N GLU A 120 -7.46 12.00 10.26
CA GLU A 120 -7.45 12.38 11.68
C GLU A 120 -7.29 11.15 12.59
N ASP A 121 -8.06 10.10 12.36
CA ASP A 121 -8.01 8.85 13.11
C ASP A 121 -6.62 8.18 13.05
N ILE A 122 -6.00 8.19 11.87
CA ILE A 122 -4.66 7.60 11.71
C ILE A 122 -3.58 8.48 12.34
N LYS A 123 -3.69 9.81 12.26
CA LYS A 123 -2.76 10.73 12.95
C LYS A 123 -2.81 10.52 14.47
N GLU A 124 -4.01 10.42 15.04
CA GLU A 124 -4.17 10.15 16.46
C GLU A 124 -3.57 8.79 16.84
N TYR A 125 -3.81 7.78 16.02
CA TYR A 125 -3.28 6.43 16.24
C TYR A 125 -1.76 6.34 16.16
N THR A 126 -1.11 7.15 15.32
CA THR A 126 0.34 7.12 15.05
C THR A 126 1.13 8.20 15.77
N VAL A 127 0.49 8.98 16.64
CA VAL A 127 1.12 10.12 17.31
C VAL A 127 2.37 9.74 18.11
N ASP A 128 2.36 8.58 18.77
CA ASP A 128 3.47 8.07 19.56
C ASP A 128 4.51 7.29 18.73
N ASP A 129 4.17 6.94 17.49
CA ASP A 129 4.99 6.09 16.61
C ASP A 129 5.84 6.92 15.62
N ASN A 130 5.85 8.27 15.75
CA ASN A 130 6.64 9.20 14.92
C ASN A 130 6.39 9.04 13.40
N TYR A 131 5.13 8.96 12.98
CA TYR A 131 4.76 8.97 11.57
C TYR A 131 4.30 10.36 11.12
N PHE A 132 4.75 10.77 9.94
CA PHE A 132 4.13 11.88 9.18
C PHE A 132 3.02 11.29 8.32
N VAL A 133 1.79 11.77 8.52
CA VAL A 133 0.61 11.26 7.80
C VAL A 133 -0.04 12.38 7.01
N TYR A 134 -0.26 12.16 5.72
CA TYR A 134 -0.99 13.08 4.84
C TYR A 134 -1.77 12.33 3.77
N SER A 135 -2.78 12.99 3.20
CA SER A 135 -3.53 12.48 2.05
C SER A 135 -3.22 13.30 0.80
N THR A 136 -3.23 12.65 -0.35
CA THR A 136 -3.04 13.28 -1.67
C THR A 136 -4.07 12.74 -2.66
N PRO A 137 -4.57 13.56 -3.60
CA PRO A 137 -5.41 13.05 -4.68
C PRO A 137 -4.69 11.94 -5.46
N PHE A 138 -5.46 11.00 -5.96
CA PHE A 138 -5.01 10.08 -7.00
C PHE A 138 -5.05 10.87 -8.32
N LEU A 139 -3.89 11.07 -8.95
CA LEU A 139 -3.76 11.84 -10.19
C LEU A 139 -3.99 10.97 -11.42
#